data_8779616384816b96215bd03b5608b141
#
_entry.id   8779616384816b96215bd03b5608b141
#
_cell.length_a   1.000
_cell.length_b   1.000
_cell.length_c   1.000
_cell.angle_alpha   90.00
_cell.angle_beta   90.00
_cell.angle_gamma   90.00
#
_symmetry.space_group_name_H-M   'P 1'
#
loop_
_entity.id
_entity.type
_entity.pdbx_description
1 polymer ?
#
loop_
_entity_poly.entity_id
_entity_poly.type
_entity_poly.pdbx_seq_one_letter_code
_entity_poly.pdbx_strand_id
1 'polypeptide(L)'
;TTGRGTYVPLVFAPGEAFQFDWSEDWANIGGERAKLQVAHIKLSHSRAFLVRAYPLQTHEMLFEAHWHAFRVFGGVPGRGIYDNMKTAVDRVGRGKQRDVNARFKAMASHYVFEPEFCNPAAGWEKGQVEKNVQDARNRMWQVMPVFADLDELNQWLEDRCIALWAETPHKALPGSIADVWEAEKPTLMALPPAFDGFIEHSKRVS
;
A
#
# COMPACT_ATOMS: atom_id res chain seq x y z
N THR A 1 -21.94 -34.56 -7.48
CA THR A 1 -20.81 -34.46 -6.56
C THR A 1 -20.18 -33.10 -6.70
N THR A 2 -20.63 -32.14 -5.90
CA THR A 2 -20.07 -30.81 -5.79
C THR A 2 -18.71 -30.90 -5.10
N GLY A 3 -17.63 -30.78 -5.87
CA GLY A 3 -16.28 -30.62 -5.33
C GLY A 3 -16.22 -29.34 -4.50
N ARG A 4 -16.19 -29.46 -3.19
CA ARG A 4 -15.78 -28.38 -2.31
C ARG A 4 -14.31 -28.10 -2.63
N GLY A 5 -14.06 -27.03 -3.38
CA GLY A 5 -12.71 -26.52 -3.54
C GLY A 5 -12.11 -26.29 -2.16
N THR A 6 -11.05 -26.99 -1.85
CA THR A 6 -10.28 -26.80 -0.62
C THR A 6 -9.73 -25.36 -0.67
N TYR A 7 -10.27 -24.50 0.18
CA TYR A 7 -9.72 -23.17 0.39
C TYR A 7 -8.35 -23.32 1.06
N VAL A 8 -7.29 -23.12 0.30
CA VAL A 8 -5.93 -23.05 0.84
C VAL A 8 -5.70 -21.60 1.28
N PRO A 9 -5.55 -21.32 2.59
CA PRO A 9 -5.21 -19.97 3.03
C PRO A 9 -3.90 -19.54 2.41
N LEU A 10 -3.86 -18.34 1.86
CA LEU A 10 -2.64 -17.76 1.33
C LEU A 10 -1.69 -17.43 2.49
N VAL A 11 -0.62 -18.20 2.61
CA VAL A 11 0.43 -17.99 3.62
C VAL A 11 1.61 -17.30 2.97
N PHE A 12 1.99 -16.14 3.52
CA PHE A 12 3.19 -15.41 3.11
C PHE A 12 4.30 -15.61 4.12
N ALA A 13 5.52 -15.85 3.62
CA ALA A 13 6.70 -15.89 4.46
C ALA A 13 7.04 -14.48 4.99
N PRO A 14 7.77 -14.37 6.12
CA PRO A 14 8.26 -13.08 6.60
C PRO A 14 9.08 -12.35 5.53
N GLY A 15 8.79 -11.08 5.29
CA GLY A 15 9.49 -10.25 4.30
C GLY A 15 9.17 -10.58 2.83
N GLU A 16 8.20 -11.45 2.58
CA GLU A 16 7.89 -11.89 1.22
C GLU A 16 7.21 -10.81 0.39
N ALA A 17 6.15 -10.20 0.89
CA ALA A 17 5.31 -9.32 0.09
C ALA A 17 4.63 -8.20 0.89
N PHE A 18 4.23 -7.17 0.17
CA PHE A 18 3.25 -6.18 0.61
C PHE A 18 2.12 -6.07 -0.40
N GLN A 19 0.99 -5.52 0.04
CA GLN A 19 -0.16 -5.22 -0.79
C GLN A 19 -0.37 -3.72 -0.82
N PHE A 20 -0.71 -3.17 -1.99
CA PHE A 20 -0.99 -1.76 -2.18
C PHE A 20 -2.36 -1.58 -2.86
N ASP A 21 -3.16 -0.65 -2.33
CA ASP A 21 -4.41 -0.24 -2.96
C ASP A 21 -4.73 1.23 -2.67
N TRP A 22 -5.55 1.82 -3.54
CA TRP A 22 -6.14 3.13 -3.36
C TRP A 22 -7.60 3.02 -2.93
N SER A 23 -8.02 3.92 -2.06
CA SER A 23 -9.43 4.18 -1.78
C SER A 23 -9.72 5.68 -1.82
N GLU A 24 -11.00 6.04 -1.81
CA GLU A 24 -11.43 7.42 -1.72
C GLU A 24 -12.18 7.63 -0.41
N ASP A 25 -11.86 8.71 0.29
CA ASP A 25 -12.54 9.11 1.50
C ASP A 25 -12.64 10.63 1.63
N TRP A 26 -13.57 11.10 2.43
CA TRP A 26 -13.80 12.50 2.69
C TRP A 26 -13.20 12.92 4.03
N ALA A 27 -12.60 14.11 4.05
CA ALA A 27 -12.12 14.74 5.27
C ALA A 27 -12.38 16.24 5.23
N ASN A 28 -12.39 16.90 6.39
CA ASN A 28 -12.38 18.35 6.48
C ASN A 28 -10.94 18.80 6.68
N ILE A 29 -10.40 19.51 5.70
CA ILE A 29 -9.02 19.99 5.67
C ILE A 29 -9.04 21.51 5.59
N GLY A 30 -8.52 22.18 6.63
CA GLY A 30 -8.48 23.64 6.69
C GLY A 30 -9.87 24.29 6.64
N GLY A 31 -10.90 23.62 7.17
CA GLY A 31 -12.27 24.11 7.17
C GLY A 31 -13.07 23.76 5.92
N GLU A 32 -12.48 23.09 4.93
CA GLU A 32 -13.14 22.69 3.68
C GLU A 32 -13.27 21.17 3.58
N ARG A 33 -14.43 20.72 3.11
CA ARG A 33 -14.64 19.30 2.81
C ARG A 33 -13.90 18.91 1.54
N ALA A 34 -12.99 17.95 1.66
CA ALA A 34 -12.18 17.46 0.55
C ALA A 34 -12.35 15.97 0.35
N LYS A 35 -12.44 15.55 -0.92
CA LYS A 35 -12.33 14.15 -1.30
C LYS A 35 -10.87 13.81 -1.47
N LEU A 36 -10.39 12.84 -0.70
CA LEU A 36 -9.00 12.41 -0.67
C LEU A 36 -8.82 11.05 -1.30
N GLN A 37 -7.67 10.86 -1.89
CA GLN A 37 -7.18 9.58 -2.36
C GLN A 37 -6.32 8.97 -1.24
N VAL A 38 -6.65 7.78 -0.81
CA VAL A 38 -6.03 7.16 0.36
C VAL A 38 -5.25 5.94 -0.07
N ALA A 39 -3.94 5.97 0.14
CA ALA A 39 -3.06 4.84 -0.09
C ALA A 39 -3.09 3.89 1.11
N HIS A 40 -3.28 2.60 0.83
CA HIS A 40 -3.23 1.52 1.81
C HIS A 40 -2.08 0.60 1.46
N ILE A 41 -1.12 0.45 2.35
CA ILE A 41 0.02 -0.45 2.19
C ILE A 41 0.05 -1.39 3.39
N LYS A 42 0.17 -2.69 3.14
CA LYS A 42 0.13 -3.71 4.17
C LYS A 42 1.17 -4.79 3.91
N LEU A 43 1.98 -5.10 4.92
CA LEU A 43 2.83 -6.29 4.90
C LEU A 43 1.97 -7.55 4.94
N SER A 44 2.18 -8.44 3.99
CA SER A 44 1.31 -9.61 3.82
C SER A 44 1.48 -10.65 4.93
N HIS A 45 2.68 -10.75 5.51
CA HIS A 45 2.95 -11.69 6.61
C HIS A 45 2.49 -11.14 7.96
N SER A 46 3.05 -10.05 8.45
CA SER A 46 2.73 -9.49 9.76
C SER A 46 1.38 -8.80 9.81
N ARG A 47 0.88 -8.33 8.67
CA ARG A 47 -0.30 -7.48 8.54
C ARG A 47 -0.13 -6.07 9.09
N ALA A 48 1.11 -5.65 9.38
CA ALA A 48 1.42 -4.27 9.67
C ALA A 48 1.05 -3.39 8.46
N PHE A 49 0.39 -2.27 8.71
CA PHE A 49 -0.18 -1.44 7.66
C PHE A 49 0.10 0.04 7.90
N LEU A 50 0.12 0.78 6.80
CA LEU A 50 0.14 2.23 6.78
C LEU A 50 -0.97 2.75 5.87
N VAL A 51 -1.62 3.80 6.31
CA VAL A 51 -2.61 4.55 5.54
C VAL A 51 -2.13 5.99 5.40
N ARG A 52 -2.15 6.52 4.17
CA ARG A 52 -1.70 7.88 3.87
C ARG A 52 -2.62 8.55 2.87
N ALA A 53 -2.98 9.80 3.12
CA ALA A 53 -3.95 10.56 2.33
C ALA A 53 -3.27 11.54 1.39
N TYR A 54 -3.82 11.65 0.17
CA TYR A 54 -3.35 12.52 -0.90
C TYR A 54 -4.52 13.20 -1.62
N PRO A 55 -4.29 14.36 -2.24
CA PRO A 55 -5.33 15.01 -3.05
C PRO A 55 -5.59 14.28 -4.37
N LEU A 56 -4.61 13.57 -4.92
CA LEU A 56 -4.66 12.88 -6.21
C LEU A 56 -3.95 11.52 -6.13
N GLN A 57 -3.95 10.77 -7.25
CA GLN A 57 -3.21 9.53 -7.43
C GLN A 57 -2.12 9.70 -8.51
N THR A 58 -1.24 10.68 -8.35
CA THR A 58 -0.12 10.91 -9.28
C THR A 58 1.02 9.91 -9.01
N HIS A 59 1.96 9.81 -9.95
CA HIS A 59 3.17 9.00 -9.73
C HIS A 59 3.98 9.47 -8.52
N GLU A 60 4.12 10.78 -8.35
CA GLU A 60 4.84 11.37 -7.21
C GLU A 60 4.19 10.98 -5.87
N MET A 61 2.87 11.02 -5.79
CA MET A 61 2.12 10.62 -4.59
C MET A 61 2.22 9.11 -4.34
N LEU A 62 2.17 8.32 -5.41
CA LEU A 62 2.39 6.88 -5.34
C LEU A 62 3.79 6.55 -4.81
N PHE A 63 4.83 7.21 -5.31
CA PHE A 63 6.21 6.99 -4.86
C PHE A 63 6.41 7.42 -3.41
N GLU A 64 5.85 8.55 -3.02
CA GLU A 64 5.88 9.04 -1.64
C GLU A 64 5.19 8.07 -0.68
N ALA A 65 4.05 7.50 -1.06
CA ALA A 65 3.35 6.51 -0.26
C ALA A 65 4.21 5.26 -0.01
N HIS A 66 4.92 4.77 -1.03
CA HIS A 66 5.85 3.65 -0.87
C HIS A 66 7.00 3.98 0.07
N TRP A 67 7.62 5.16 -0.09
CA TRP A 67 8.70 5.60 0.78
C TRP A 67 8.28 5.61 2.25
N HIS A 68 7.16 6.24 2.56
CA HIS A 68 6.66 6.33 3.93
C HIS A 68 6.32 4.95 4.50
N ALA A 69 5.72 4.07 3.70
CA ALA A 69 5.42 2.71 4.13
C ALA A 69 6.71 1.94 4.47
N PHE A 70 7.70 1.94 3.59
CA PHE A 70 8.95 1.23 3.82
C PHE A 70 9.75 1.81 5.00
N ARG A 71 9.70 3.13 5.18
CA ARG A 71 10.29 3.80 6.35
C ARG A 71 9.63 3.33 7.65
N VAL A 72 8.32 3.29 7.68
CA VAL A 72 7.54 2.88 8.88
C VAL A 72 7.71 1.39 9.15
N PHE A 73 7.74 0.55 8.13
CA PHE A 73 7.96 -0.89 8.29
C PHE A 73 9.41 -1.24 8.64
N GLY A 74 10.35 -0.35 8.37
CA GLY A 74 11.76 -0.56 8.65
C GLY A 74 12.52 -1.34 7.56
N GLY A 75 12.00 -1.38 6.35
CA GLY A 75 12.63 -2.04 5.20
C GLY A 75 11.66 -2.35 4.07
N VAL A 76 12.13 -3.08 3.08
CA VAL A 76 11.41 -3.36 1.84
C VAL A 76 11.16 -4.86 1.70
N PRO A 77 9.89 -5.31 1.52
CA PRO A 77 9.59 -6.71 1.19
C PRO A 77 10.05 -7.07 -0.22
N GLY A 78 10.12 -8.38 -0.51
CA GLY A 78 10.64 -8.88 -1.79
C GLY A 78 9.75 -8.61 -2.99
N ARG A 79 8.43 -8.49 -2.81
CA ARG A 79 7.49 -8.20 -3.89
C ARG A 79 6.32 -7.35 -3.44
N GLY A 80 5.75 -6.60 -4.38
CA GLY A 80 4.56 -5.77 -4.17
C GLY A 80 3.38 -6.25 -4.99
N ILE A 81 2.24 -6.42 -4.36
CA ILE A 81 0.99 -6.89 -4.99
C ILE A 81 0.06 -5.69 -5.18
N TYR A 82 -0.34 -5.44 -6.43
CA TYR A 82 -1.16 -4.30 -6.83
C TYR A 82 -2.44 -4.75 -7.51
N ASP A 83 -3.55 -4.11 -7.17
CA ASP A 83 -4.76 -4.19 -7.96
C ASP A 83 -4.74 -3.08 -9.02
N ASN A 84 -4.85 -3.44 -10.27
CA ASN A 84 -5.15 -2.68 -11.50
C ASN A 84 -5.02 -1.14 -11.41
N MET A 85 -3.85 -0.65 -10.98
CA MET A 85 -3.63 0.78 -10.71
C MET A 85 -3.34 1.56 -11.99
N LYS A 86 -4.12 2.61 -12.26
CA LYS A 86 -3.94 3.49 -13.42
C LYS A 86 -2.57 4.19 -13.44
N THR A 87 -2.03 4.54 -12.27
CA THR A 87 -0.73 5.21 -12.15
C THR A 87 0.46 4.27 -12.37
N ALA A 88 0.26 2.96 -12.20
CA ALA A 88 1.30 1.96 -12.42
C ALA A 88 1.27 1.39 -13.84
N VAL A 89 0.14 1.49 -14.54
CA VAL A 89 -0.10 0.88 -15.85
C VAL A 89 -0.47 1.97 -16.86
N ASP A 90 0.29 2.09 -17.96
CA ASP A 90 0.03 3.09 -19.01
C ASP A 90 -1.27 2.81 -19.77
N ARG A 91 -1.52 1.55 -20.05
CA ARG A 91 -2.76 1.09 -20.68
C ARG A 91 -3.01 -0.38 -20.41
N VAL A 92 -4.29 -0.73 -20.39
CA VAL A 92 -4.73 -2.13 -20.45
C VAL A 92 -4.94 -2.48 -21.91
N GLY A 93 -4.07 -3.33 -22.49
CA GLY A 93 -4.19 -3.80 -23.85
C GLY A 93 -5.39 -4.73 -24.07
N ARG A 94 -5.75 -4.95 -25.32
CA ARG A 94 -6.72 -6.00 -25.67
C ARG A 94 -6.14 -7.36 -25.27
N GLY A 95 -6.88 -8.09 -24.46
CA GLY A 95 -6.38 -9.29 -23.82
C GLY A 95 -5.81 -8.98 -22.42
N LYS A 96 -4.91 -9.79 -21.93
CA LYS A 96 -4.39 -9.71 -20.55
C LYS A 96 -3.06 -8.96 -20.42
N GLN A 97 -2.57 -8.33 -21.48
CA GLN A 97 -1.31 -7.61 -21.46
C GLN A 97 -1.51 -6.19 -20.92
N ARG A 98 -0.69 -5.82 -19.96
CA ARG A 98 -0.64 -4.51 -19.34
C ARG A 98 0.74 -3.91 -19.53
N ASP A 99 0.81 -2.70 -20.08
CA ASP A 99 2.06 -1.97 -20.18
C ASP A 99 2.32 -1.24 -18.85
N VAL A 100 3.34 -1.67 -18.13
CA VAL A 100 3.74 -1.03 -16.87
C VAL A 100 4.45 0.28 -17.17
N ASN A 101 4.06 1.34 -16.47
CA ASN A 101 4.67 2.65 -16.60
C ASN A 101 6.17 2.59 -16.28
N ALA A 102 7.00 3.22 -17.12
CA ALA A 102 8.45 3.20 -16.98
C ALA A 102 8.94 3.83 -15.66
N ARG A 103 8.27 4.87 -15.18
CA ARG A 103 8.59 5.52 -13.89
C ARG A 103 8.27 4.61 -12.70
N PHE A 104 7.13 3.93 -12.76
CA PHE A 104 6.78 2.93 -11.74
C PHE A 104 7.79 1.79 -11.70
N LYS A 105 8.18 1.28 -12.86
CA LYS A 105 9.20 0.23 -12.97
C LYS A 105 10.55 0.68 -12.43
N ALA A 106 10.94 1.93 -12.69
CA ALA A 106 12.17 2.52 -12.15
C ALA A 106 12.12 2.60 -10.61
N MET A 107 10.99 2.98 -10.03
CA MET A 107 10.78 2.99 -8.57
C MET A 107 10.90 1.60 -7.98
N ALA A 108 10.25 0.60 -8.56
CA ALA A 108 10.33 -0.78 -8.11
C ALA A 108 11.78 -1.31 -8.17
N SER A 109 12.52 -0.98 -9.23
CA SER A 109 13.93 -1.34 -9.36
C SER A 109 14.82 -0.65 -8.33
N HIS A 110 14.54 0.61 -8.01
CA HIS A 110 15.26 1.38 -6.99
C HIS A 110 15.15 0.73 -5.60
N TYR A 111 13.94 0.33 -5.21
CA TYR A 111 13.70 -0.36 -3.94
C TYR A 111 13.99 -1.86 -3.99
N VAL A 112 14.24 -2.40 -5.17
CA VAL A 112 14.58 -3.81 -5.40
C VAL A 112 13.45 -4.78 -5.07
N PHE A 113 12.21 -4.37 -5.19
CA PHE A 113 11.09 -5.30 -5.09
C PHE A 113 10.51 -5.66 -6.47
N GLU A 114 9.91 -6.83 -6.58
CA GLU A 114 9.23 -7.31 -7.79
C GLU A 114 7.76 -6.91 -7.76
N PRO A 115 7.28 -6.07 -8.69
CA PRO A 115 5.87 -5.73 -8.76
C PRO A 115 5.05 -6.85 -9.40
N GLU A 116 3.91 -7.17 -8.78
CA GLU A 116 2.93 -8.12 -9.30
C GLU A 116 1.55 -7.46 -9.37
N PHE A 117 0.92 -7.51 -10.53
CA PHE A 117 -0.43 -6.98 -10.71
C PHE A 117 -1.45 -8.10 -10.61
N CYS A 118 -2.46 -7.93 -9.75
CA CYS A 118 -3.54 -8.88 -9.61
C CYS A 118 -4.25 -9.09 -10.96
N ASN A 119 -4.48 -10.35 -11.30
CA ASN A 119 -5.31 -10.68 -12.45
C ASN A 119 -6.79 -10.41 -12.08
N PRO A 120 -7.51 -9.59 -12.86
CA PRO A 120 -8.95 -9.34 -12.62
C PRO A 120 -9.80 -10.61 -12.58
N ALA A 121 -9.32 -11.72 -13.15
CA ALA A 121 -10.00 -13.02 -13.14
C ALA A 121 -9.76 -13.82 -11.85
N ALA A 122 -8.81 -13.44 -11.00
CA ALA A 122 -8.51 -14.14 -9.75
C ALA A 122 -9.28 -13.50 -8.58
N GLY A 123 -10.54 -13.81 -8.46
CA GLY A 123 -11.45 -13.18 -7.50
C GLY A 123 -11.04 -13.27 -6.03
N TRP A 124 -10.20 -14.22 -5.65
CA TRP A 124 -9.69 -14.37 -4.29
C TRP A 124 -8.60 -13.33 -3.93
N GLU A 125 -7.75 -12.95 -4.87
CA GLU A 125 -6.73 -11.90 -4.68
C GLU A 125 -7.40 -10.55 -4.45
N LYS A 126 -8.41 -10.25 -5.25
CA LYS A 126 -9.22 -9.04 -5.12
C LYS A 126 -9.94 -8.96 -3.77
N GLY A 127 -10.55 -10.06 -3.33
CA GLY A 127 -11.26 -10.11 -2.06
C GLY A 127 -10.39 -9.81 -0.85
N GLN A 128 -9.12 -10.20 -0.84
CA GLN A 128 -8.19 -9.88 0.26
C GLN A 128 -7.84 -8.39 0.28
N VAL A 129 -7.57 -7.78 -0.86
CA VAL A 129 -7.26 -6.35 -0.96
C VAL A 129 -8.45 -5.50 -0.54
N GLU A 130 -9.65 -5.78 -1.07
CA GLU A 130 -10.89 -5.09 -0.72
C GLU A 130 -11.20 -5.19 0.78
N LYS A 131 -11.03 -6.36 1.37
CA LYS A 131 -11.23 -6.55 2.80
C LYS A 131 -10.25 -5.72 3.63
N ASN A 132 -8.99 -5.64 3.25
CA ASN A 132 -7.98 -4.85 3.96
C ASN A 132 -8.32 -3.36 3.95
N VAL A 133 -8.75 -2.82 2.81
CA VAL A 133 -9.20 -1.43 2.67
C VAL A 133 -10.43 -1.17 3.55
N GLN A 134 -11.42 -2.06 3.51
CA GLN A 134 -12.64 -1.91 4.32
C GLN A 134 -12.35 -1.98 5.81
N ASP A 135 -11.47 -2.88 6.26
CA ASP A 135 -11.07 -2.98 7.67
C ASP A 135 -10.36 -1.70 8.14
N ALA A 136 -9.47 -1.14 7.34
CA ALA A 136 -8.80 0.12 7.65
C ALA A 136 -9.78 1.30 7.71
N ARG A 137 -10.70 1.39 6.77
CA ARG A 137 -11.76 2.42 6.76
C ARG A 137 -12.63 2.33 8.00
N ASN A 138 -13.07 1.14 8.38
CA ASN A 138 -13.89 0.93 9.56
C ASN A 138 -13.18 1.33 10.85
N ARG A 139 -11.86 1.24 10.91
CA ARG A 139 -11.07 1.59 12.09
C ARG A 139 -10.73 3.07 12.19
N MET A 140 -10.47 3.74 11.06
CA MET A 140 -9.93 5.10 11.02
C MET A 140 -10.88 6.15 10.46
N TRP A 141 -11.86 5.75 9.64
CA TRP A 141 -12.77 6.64 8.92
C TRP A 141 -14.25 6.51 9.31
N GLN A 142 -14.56 6.10 10.54
CA GLN A 142 -15.94 5.99 11.02
C GLN A 142 -16.63 7.36 11.15
N VAL A 143 -15.84 8.37 11.51
CA VAL A 143 -16.26 9.78 11.54
C VAL A 143 -15.33 10.55 10.63
N MET A 144 -15.89 11.48 9.83
CA MET A 144 -15.08 12.30 8.91
C MET A 144 -14.00 13.06 9.70
N PRO A 145 -12.70 12.83 9.42
CA PRO A 145 -11.62 13.51 10.11
C PRO A 145 -11.62 15.01 9.85
N VAL A 146 -11.21 15.79 10.86
CA VAL A 146 -11.08 17.25 10.78
C VAL A 146 -9.66 17.64 11.16
N PHE A 147 -8.91 18.19 10.19
CA PHE A 147 -7.51 18.57 10.37
C PHE A 147 -7.22 19.92 9.71
N ALA A 148 -6.17 20.62 10.18
CA ALA A 148 -5.77 21.91 9.63
C ALA A 148 -5.20 21.76 8.20
N ASP A 149 -4.41 20.72 7.96
CA ASP A 149 -3.81 20.40 6.66
C ASP A 149 -3.58 18.89 6.49
N LEU A 150 -3.14 18.48 5.31
CA LEU A 150 -2.86 17.07 5.00
C LEU A 150 -1.68 16.51 5.81
N ASP A 151 -0.68 17.31 6.13
CA ASP A 151 0.48 16.84 6.90
C ASP A 151 0.05 16.45 8.32
N GLU A 152 -0.83 17.22 8.92
CA GLU A 152 -1.41 16.89 10.24
C GLU A 152 -2.26 15.62 10.19
N LEU A 153 -3.09 15.47 9.16
CA LEU A 153 -3.86 14.25 8.95
C LEU A 153 -2.95 13.03 8.78
N ASN A 154 -1.92 13.13 7.94
CA ASN A 154 -1.02 12.02 7.67
C ASN A 154 -0.17 11.64 8.88
N GLN A 155 0.23 12.59 9.71
CA GLN A 155 0.91 12.30 10.97
C GLN A 155 -0.02 11.55 11.93
N TRP A 156 -1.25 11.99 12.07
CA TRP A 156 -2.25 11.30 12.87
C TRP A 156 -2.52 9.88 12.37
N LEU A 157 -2.67 9.70 11.04
CA LEU A 157 -2.88 8.39 10.43
C LEU A 157 -1.71 7.44 10.70
N GLU A 158 -0.48 7.91 10.56
CA GLU A 158 0.73 7.11 10.84
C GLU A 158 0.76 6.66 12.31
N ASP A 159 0.57 7.58 13.23
CA ASP A 159 0.59 7.29 14.68
C ASP A 159 -0.54 6.32 15.05
N ARG A 160 -1.71 6.49 14.45
CA ARG A 160 -2.87 5.62 14.69
C ARG A 160 -2.66 4.22 14.12
N CYS A 161 -2.08 4.09 12.92
CA CYS A 161 -1.73 2.80 12.34
C CYS A 161 -0.79 2.01 13.26
N ILE A 162 0.29 2.64 13.69
CA ILE A 162 1.28 2.00 14.58
C ILE A 162 0.65 1.58 15.90
N ALA A 163 -0.17 2.43 16.50
CA ALA A 163 -0.90 2.07 17.72
C ALA A 163 -1.83 0.88 17.52
N LEU A 164 -2.54 0.81 16.39
CA LEU A 164 -3.42 -0.30 16.05
C LEU A 164 -2.67 -1.62 15.87
N TRP A 165 -1.42 -1.63 15.43
CA TRP A 165 -0.64 -2.87 15.35
C TRP A 165 -0.48 -3.53 16.72
N ALA A 166 -0.26 -2.74 17.76
CA ALA A 166 -0.14 -3.27 19.14
C ALA A 166 -1.47 -3.73 19.72
N GLU A 167 -2.56 -3.08 19.34
CA GLU A 167 -3.91 -3.35 19.85
C GLU A 167 -4.62 -4.51 19.14
N THR A 168 -4.14 -4.92 17.97
CA THR A 168 -4.83 -5.86 17.09
C THR A 168 -4.16 -7.23 17.12
N PRO A 169 -4.88 -8.31 17.54
CA PRO A 169 -4.37 -9.66 17.41
C PRO A 169 -4.12 -10.05 15.96
N HIS A 170 -3.06 -10.81 15.70
CA HIS A 170 -2.76 -11.28 14.35
C HIS A 170 -3.80 -12.27 13.79
N LYS A 171 -4.46 -13.01 14.65
CA LYS A 171 -5.49 -14.04 14.36
C LYS A 171 -4.98 -15.35 13.72
N ALA A 172 -3.89 -15.31 12.97
CA ALA A 172 -3.29 -16.50 12.35
C ALA A 172 -2.01 -16.96 13.06
N LEU A 173 -1.26 -16.03 13.66
CA LEU A 173 -0.04 -16.28 14.43
C LEU A 173 -0.21 -15.77 15.87
N PRO A 174 0.55 -16.31 16.83
CA PRO A 174 0.51 -15.84 18.22
C PRO A 174 0.93 -14.37 18.33
N GLY A 175 0.25 -13.62 19.20
CA GLY A 175 0.56 -12.25 19.52
C GLY A 175 -0.21 -11.23 18.69
N SER A 176 0.16 -9.97 18.85
CA SER A 176 -0.37 -8.84 18.10
C SER A 176 0.28 -8.71 16.73
N ILE A 177 -0.29 -7.87 15.86
CA ILE A 177 0.34 -7.48 14.59
C ILE A 177 1.74 -6.90 14.84
N ALA A 178 1.90 -6.07 15.88
CA ALA A 178 3.19 -5.51 16.25
C ALA A 178 4.22 -6.58 16.64
N ASP A 179 3.80 -7.61 17.36
CA ASP A 179 4.68 -8.72 17.75
C ASP A 179 5.17 -9.50 16.53
N VAL A 180 4.29 -9.80 15.60
CA VAL A 180 4.64 -10.49 14.35
C VAL A 180 5.52 -9.61 13.45
N TRP A 181 5.24 -8.31 13.40
CA TRP A 181 6.06 -7.35 12.66
C TRP A 181 7.49 -7.26 13.23
N GLU A 182 7.67 -7.22 14.54
CA GLU A 182 9.00 -7.23 15.16
C GLU A 182 9.83 -8.44 14.73
N ALA A 183 9.20 -9.61 14.61
CA ALA A 183 9.85 -10.82 14.12
C ALA A 183 10.12 -10.80 12.60
N GLU A 184 9.26 -10.13 11.83
CA GLU A 184 9.43 -9.98 10.37
C GLU A 184 10.48 -8.96 9.99
N LYS A 185 10.61 -7.87 10.76
CA LYS A 185 11.46 -6.72 10.44
C LYS A 185 12.89 -7.07 10.03
N PRO A 186 13.61 -7.99 10.70
CA PRO A 186 14.97 -8.38 10.27
C PRO A 186 15.03 -9.05 8.90
N THR A 187 13.93 -9.56 8.36
CA THR A 187 13.86 -10.22 7.05
C THR A 187 13.65 -9.24 5.90
N LEU A 188 13.28 -7.99 6.18
CA LEU A 188 13.09 -6.97 5.17
C LEU A 188 14.42 -6.52 4.58
N MET A 189 14.43 -6.19 3.29
CA MET A 189 15.59 -5.61 2.64
C MET A 189 15.87 -4.20 3.18
N ALA A 190 17.16 -3.81 3.16
CA ALA A 190 17.57 -2.48 3.57
C ALA A 190 16.84 -1.39 2.76
N LEU A 191 16.41 -0.32 3.44
CA LEU A 191 15.77 0.82 2.80
C LEU A 191 16.83 1.72 2.17
N PRO A 192 16.85 1.88 0.81
CA PRO A 192 17.68 2.88 0.16
C PRO A 192 17.15 4.30 0.43
N PRO A 193 17.89 5.36 0.04
CA PRO A 193 17.35 6.71 0.01
C PRO A 193 16.03 6.77 -0.78
N ALA A 194 15.18 7.75 -0.47
CA ALA A 194 13.91 7.92 -1.17
C ALA A 194 14.11 8.00 -2.69
N PHE A 195 13.26 7.31 -3.45
CA PHE A 195 13.29 7.39 -4.89
C PHE A 195 12.97 8.81 -5.35
N ASP A 196 13.88 9.43 -6.08
CA ASP A 196 13.68 10.73 -6.68
C ASP A 196 12.94 10.56 -8.02
N GLY A 197 11.62 10.55 -7.93
CA GLY A 197 10.73 10.43 -9.09
C GLY A 197 10.48 11.75 -9.80
N PHE A 198 11.19 12.84 -9.46
CA PHE A 198 11.05 14.12 -10.11
C PHE A 198 11.46 14.02 -11.58
N ILE A 199 10.65 14.64 -12.42
CA ILE A 199 10.83 14.70 -13.86
C ILE A 199 12.23 15.26 -14.15
N GLU A 200 13.07 14.49 -14.85
CA GLU A 200 14.20 15.07 -15.55
C GLU A 200 13.66 16.10 -16.53
N HIS A 201 13.79 17.37 -16.18
CA HIS A 201 13.65 18.44 -17.16
C HIS A 201 14.85 18.33 -18.09
N SER A 202 14.75 17.51 -19.11
CA SER A 202 15.68 17.58 -20.23
C SER A 202 15.49 18.95 -20.90
N LYS A 203 16.31 19.91 -20.51
CA LYS A 203 16.49 21.13 -21.32
C LYS A 203 17.06 20.67 -22.65
N ARG A 204 16.23 20.64 -23.68
CA ARG A 204 16.75 20.68 -25.05
C ARG A 204 17.48 22.00 -25.17
N VAL A 205 18.80 21.95 -25.18
CA VAL A 205 19.62 23.06 -25.62
C VAL A 205 19.45 23.10 -27.13
N SER A 206 18.77 24.13 -27.62
CA SER A 206 18.66 24.44 -29.03
C SER A 206 19.99 25.03 -29.52
#